data_4767a5a945054e886e9445b3301ac4f6
#
_entry.id   4767a5a945054e886e9445b3301ac4f6
#
_cell.length_a   1.000
_cell.length_b   1.000
_cell.length_c   1.000
_cell.angle_alpha   90.00
_cell.angle_beta   90.00
_cell.angle_gamma   90.00
#
_symmetry.space_group_name_H-M   'P 1'
#
loop_
_entity.id
_entity.type
_entity.pdbx_description
1 polymer ?
#
loop_
_entity_poly.entity_id
_entity_poly.type
_entity_poly.pdbx_seq_one_letter_code
_entity_poly.pdbx_strand_id
1 'polypeptide(L)'
;DHRLYLHAMTEYRQNGDYDAMLRTLQKDAGILLSSLHPKAVLAALDECPAAVLASHPLAILVLMRSMFNWRNIPKMLELKELLLTAISENTALSAQEKGDLRGECDLIMSFLCYNDISAMSRPHRSASAQMSRKAISIQSGGGWTFGSPSVLMMFYRAPGELQSELAEMDECMPHYYKITGNHGQGAETIMRAEAAFLQGRLTDAHIELESACARIQDNGQANMALCCDFLAWRLSLFAEMKYHCTLAERHAELLRQHNASWLNLWNAIAAYYYALLGKTDKIPEVFRAHRLSTVHTLAPGKPMIEMIENQVGLAQGDYARVVGRSERLLAVCEGMHYALVAMHIRIQTAAAYEMLGKHAEAQAQLDQALTDAEPDGFVIPFAENYRYLKPLLAERLQTGPVAQIIELGEAAERRKAGFDRPEALSALTEREYELVRLMAQRLNNREIAEKLYLSEGSIRQYVNQIYTKLQIEGEPRAKRKLLLDLLADKN
;
A
#
# COMPACT_ATOMS: atom_id res chain seq x y z
N ASP A 1 -11.73 -27.48 -6.19
CA ASP A 1 -11.73 -26.98 -7.58
C ASP A 1 -12.89 -26.01 -7.75
N HIS A 2 -12.61 -24.71 -7.77
CA HIS A 2 -13.61 -23.62 -7.82
C HIS A 2 -14.53 -23.72 -9.06
N ARG A 3 -14.06 -24.27 -10.17
CA ARG A 3 -14.86 -24.47 -11.39
C ARG A 3 -15.98 -25.48 -11.19
N LEU A 4 -15.79 -26.51 -10.37
CA LEU A 4 -16.80 -27.51 -10.05
C LEU A 4 -17.92 -26.90 -9.19
N TYR A 5 -17.59 -26.05 -8.23
CA TYR A 5 -18.61 -25.35 -7.42
C TYR A 5 -19.47 -24.40 -8.27
N LEU A 6 -18.82 -23.67 -9.20
CA LEU A 6 -19.52 -22.75 -10.10
C LEU A 6 -20.53 -23.52 -10.99
N HIS A 7 -20.10 -24.65 -11.53
CA HIS A 7 -20.95 -25.54 -12.34
C HIS A 7 -22.11 -26.07 -11.51
N ALA A 8 -21.82 -26.58 -10.31
CA ALA A 8 -22.84 -27.11 -9.39
C ALA A 8 -23.91 -26.05 -9.04
N MET A 9 -23.50 -24.81 -8.75
CA MET A 9 -24.44 -23.71 -8.46
C MET A 9 -25.36 -23.42 -9.65
N THR A 10 -24.82 -23.41 -10.87
CA THR A 10 -25.58 -23.15 -12.07
C THR A 10 -26.62 -24.26 -12.31
N GLU A 11 -26.21 -25.52 -12.20
CA GLU A 11 -27.07 -26.69 -12.33
C GLU A 11 -28.17 -26.73 -11.27
N TYR A 12 -27.84 -26.50 -10.00
CA TYR A 12 -28.82 -26.48 -8.91
C TYR A 12 -29.85 -25.37 -9.10
N ARG A 13 -29.42 -24.16 -9.52
CA ARG A 13 -30.33 -23.07 -9.84
C ARG A 13 -31.30 -23.45 -10.99
N GLN A 14 -30.76 -24.00 -12.09
CA GLN A 14 -31.59 -24.41 -13.26
C GLN A 14 -32.62 -25.47 -12.92
N ASN A 15 -32.29 -26.35 -11.98
CA ASN A 15 -33.16 -27.40 -11.48
C ASN A 15 -34.10 -26.95 -10.36
N GLY A 16 -34.02 -25.69 -9.92
CA GLY A 16 -34.82 -25.19 -8.79
C GLY A 16 -34.40 -25.74 -7.41
N ASP A 17 -33.22 -26.40 -7.30
CA ASP A 17 -32.71 -26.93 -6.04
C ASP A 17 -31.89 -25.85 -5.30
N TYR A 18 -32.61 -24.86 -4.78
CA TYR A 18 -32.01 -23.73 -4.03
C TYR A 18 -31.39 -24.18 -2.74
N ASP A 19 -31.82 -25.27 -2.12
CA ASP A 19 -31.24 -25.81 -0.91
C ASP A 19 -29.82 -26.32 -1.16
N ALA A 20 -29.59 -27.11 -2.22
CA ALA A 20 -28.27 -27.56 -2.62
C ALA A 20 -27.37 -26.40 -3.09
N MET A 21 -27.94 -25.41 -3.76
CA MET A 21 -27.23 -24.19 -4.18
C MET A 21 -26.69 -23.43 -2.96
N LEU A 22 -27.51 -23.18 -1.93
CA LEU A 22 -27.11 -22.45 -0.74
C LEU A 22 -26.10 -23.24 0.11
N ARG A 23 -26.23 -24.56 0.22
CA ARG A 23 -25.21 -25.43 0.84
C ARG A 23 -23.85 -25.34 0.14
N THR A 24 -23.85 -25.22 -1.19
CA THR A 24 -22.63 -25.04 -1.97
C THR A 24 -21.97 -23.71 -1.65
N LEU A 25 -22.72 -22.62 -1.55
CA LEU A 25 -22.25 -21.31 -1.12
C LEU A 25 -21.62 -21.35 0.28
N GLN A 26 -22.23 -22.07 1.23
CA GLN A 26 -21.68 -22.22 2.59
C GLN A 26 -20.33 -22.93 2.58
N LYS A 27 -20.18 -24.01 1.80
CA LYS A 27 -18.95 -24.80 1.73
C LYS A 27 -17.78 -24.00 1.14
N ASP A 28 -18.07 -23.16 0.17
CA ASP A 28 -17.07 -22.35 -0.52
C ASP A 28 -16.74 -21.05 0.23
N ALA A 29 -17.50 -20.71 1.27
CA ALA A 29 -17.35 -19.45 2.04
C ALA A 29 -17.35 -18.19 1.16
N GLY A 30 -17.96 -18.25 -0.01
CA GLY A 30 -18.11 -17.13 -0.94
C GLY A 30 -16.90 -16.85 -1.85
N ILE A 31 -15.89 -17.72 -1.91
CA ILE A 31 -14.78 -17.58 -2.86
C ILE A 31 -15.31 -17.53 -4.28
N LEU A 32 -16.21 -18.43 -4.62
CA LEU A 32 -16.95 -18.52 -5.88
C LEU A 32 -17.60 -17.21 -6.29
N LEU A 33 -18.19 -16.49 -5.33
CA LEU A 33 -18.95 -15.27 -5.61
C LEU A 33 -18.06 -14.18 -6.20
N SER A 34 -16.75 -14.20 -5.91
CA SER A 34 -15.79 -13.28 -6.51
C SER A 34 -15.61 -13.50 -8.02
N SER A 35 -15.89 -14.72 -8.50
CA SER A 35 -15.79 -15.10 -9.92
C SER A 35 -17.12 -14.96 -10.69
N LEU A 36 -18.24 -14.71 -9.97
CA LEU A 36 -19.55 -14.55 -10.55
C LEU A 36 -19.87 -13.08 -10.82
N HIS A 37 -20.62 -12.83 -11.91
CA HIS A 37 -21.13 -11.50 -12.16
C HIS A 37 -22.24 -11.19 -11.12
N PRO A 38 -22.19 -10.04 -10.42
CA PRO A 38 -23.17 -9.69 -9.37
C PRO A 38 -24.62 -9.85 -9.78
N LYS A 39 -24.98 -9.48 -11.02
CA LYS A 39 -26.34 -9.62 -11.56
C LYS A 39 -26.84 -11.07 -11.59
N ALA A 40 -25.97 -12.04 -11.85
CA ALA A 40 -26.36 -13.45 -11.90
C ALA A 40 -26.70 -13.98 -10.50
N VAL A 41 -25.95 -13.53 -9.47
CA VAL A 41 -26.20 -13.90 -8.07
C VAL A 41 -27.49 -13.23 -7.56
N LEU A 42 -27.70 -11.95 -7.86
CA LEU A 42 -28.94 -11.24 -7.50
C LEU A 42 -30.15 -11.92 -8.11
N ALA A 43 -30.12 -12.27 -9.39
CA ALA A 43 -31.22 -12.99 -10.06
C ALA A 43 -31.47 -14.36 -9.37
N ALA A 44 -30.43 -15.09 -8.99
CA ALA A 44 -30.61 -16.37 -8.28
C ALA A 44 -31.22 -16.18 -6.88
N LEU A 45 -30.93 -15.07 -6.19
CA LEU A 45 -31.53 -14.72 -4.90
C LEU A 45 -32.98 -14.31 -5.03
N ASP A 46 -33.33 -13.56 -6.09
CA ASP A 46 -34.71 -13.12 -6.35
C ASP A 46 -35.63 -14.31 -6.73
N GLU A 47 -35.06 -15.35 -7.34
CA GLU A 47 -35.76 -16.60 -7.66
C GLU A 47 -35.88 -17.54 -6.46
N CYS A 48 -34.97 -17.42 -5.46
CA CYS A 48 -34.94 -18.30 -4.30
C CYS A 48 -36.08 -17.99 -3.32
N PRO A 49 -36.93 -18.99 -2.93
CA PRO A 49 -37.95 -18.75 -1.94
C PRO A 49 -37.37 -18.26 -0.60
N ALA A 50 -37.95 -17.21 -0.03
CA ALA A 50 -37.46 -16.59 1.21
C ALA A 50 -37.35 -17.59 2.38
N ALA A 51 -38.29 -18.55 2.47
CA ALA A 51 -38.25 -19.59 3.50
C ALA A 51 -37.04 -20.54 3.34
N VAL A 52 -36.64 -20.85 2.09
CA VAL A 52 -35.45 -21.66 1.84
C VAL A 52 -34.20 -20.87 2.18
N LEU A 53 -34.11 -19.59 1.78
CA LEU A 53 -32.99 -18.72 2.13
C LEU A 53 -32.86 -18.57 3.65
N ALA A 54 -33.96 -18.33 4.38
CA ALA A 54 -34.00 -18.20 5.82
C ALA A 54 -33.52 -19.47 6.58
N SER A 55 -33.67 -20.65 5.97
CA SER A 55 -33.17 -21.91 6.55
C SER A 55 -31.64 -22.08 6.41
N HIS A 56 -30.96 -21.17 5.70
CA HIS A 56 -29.51 -21.20 5.48
C HIS A 56 -28.79 -19.94 6.00
N PRO A 57 -28.77 -19.71 7.34
CA PRO A 57 -28.21 -18.48 7.91
C PRO A 57 -26.72 -18.25 7.56
N LEU A 58 -25.93 -19.32 7.42
CA LEU A 58 -24.53 -19.21 7.02
C LEU A 58 -24.37 -18.75 5.55
N ALA A 59 -25.27 -19.18 4.65
CA ALA A 59 -25.27 -18.68 3.28
C ALA A 59 -25.65 -17.20 3.23
N ILE A 60 -26.59 -16.76 4.08
CA ILE A 60 -26.95 -15.32 4.17
C ILE A 60 -25.76 -14.49 4.59
N LEU A 61 -24.95 -14.91 5.58
CA LEU A 61 -23.73 -14.20 6.01
C LEU A 61 -22.73 -14.05 4.85
N VAL A 62 -22.48 -15.13 4.09
CA VAL A 62 -21.61 -15.10 2.91
C VAL A 62 -22.11 -14.12 1.85
N LEU A 63 -23.43 -14.12 1.61
CA LEU A 63 -24.08 -13.22 0.68
C LEU A 63 -24.01 -11.76 1.14
N MET A 64 -24.24 -11.47 2.42
CA MET A 64 -24.11 -10.12 3.00
C MET A 64 -22.70 -9.56 2.74
N ARG A 65 -21.63 -10.34 2.98
CA ARG A 65 -20.27 -9.92 2.69
C ARG A 65 -20.07 -9.62 1.19
N SER A 66 -20.63 -10.43 0.32
CA SER A 66 -20.54 -10.23 -1.13
C SER A 66 -21.28 -8.96 -1.58
N MET A 67 -22.45 -8.68 -0.96
CA MET A 67 -23.19 -7.43 -1.21
C MET A 67 -22.38 -6.20 -0.84
N PHE A 68 -21.64 -6.24 0.28
CA PHE A 68 -20.70 -5.18 0.65
C PHE A 68 -19.64 -4.99 -0.44
N ASN A 69 -18.99 -6.05 -0.89
CA ASN A 69 -17.95 -6.00 -1.92
C ASN A 69 -18.49 -5.43 -3.26
N TRP A 70 -19.75 -5.68 -3.57
CA TRP A 70 -20.43 -5.17 -4.77
C TRP A 70 -21.14 -3.84 -4.56
N ARG A 71 -20.99 -3.20 -3.41
CA ARG A 71 -21.65 -1.94 -3.03
C ARG A 71 -23.17 -1.98 -3.08
N ASN A 72 -23.78 -3.15 -2.94
CA ASN A 72 -25.21 -3.29 -2.85
C ASN A 72 -25.67 -3.28 -1.39
N ILE A 73 -25.51 -2.12 -0.74
CA ILE A 73 -25.85 -1.96 0.68
C ILE A 73 -27.32 -2.17 0.98
N PRO A 74 -28.28 -1.71 0.13
CA PRO A 74 -29.70 -2.02 0.37
C PRO A 74 -29.97 -3.52 0.48
N LYS A 75 -29.44 -4.35 -0.43
CA LYS A 75 -29.62 -5.80 -0.38
C LYS A 75 -28.88 -6.44 0.81
N MET A 76 -27.73 -5.91 1.20
CA MET A 76 -27.04 -6.35 2.41
C MET A 76 -27.91 -6.15 3.67
N LEU A 77 -28.56 -4.99 3.79
CA LEU A 77 -29.44 -4.69 4.93
C LEU A 77 -30.72 -5.57 4.91
N GLU A 78 -31.32 -5.79 3.74
CA GLU A 78 -32.44 -6.74 3.58
C GLU A 78 -32.07 -8.16 4.08
N LEU A 79 -30.92 -8.67 3.64
CA LEU A 79 -30.39 -9.97 4.07
C LEU A 79 -30.10 -10.01 5.58
N LYS A 80 -29.61 -8.92 6.17
CA LYS A 80 -29.44 -8.83 7.63
C LYS A 80 -30.76 -8.98 8.37
N GLU A 81 -31.81 -8.25 7.97
CA GLU A 81 -33.12 -8.36 8.63
C GLU A 81 -33.70 -9.78 8.51
N LEU A 82 -33.58 -10.40 7.33
CA LEU A 82 -33.96 -11.80 7.11
C LEU A 82 -33.18 -12.74 8.06
N LEU A 83 -31.88 -12.56 8.17
CA LEU A 83 -31.01 -13.36 9.05
C LEU A 83 -31.45 -13.24 10.53
N LEU A 84 -31.64 -12.01 11.03
CA LEU A 84 -31.99 -11.78 12.42
C LEU A 84 -33.37 -12.36 12.75
N THR A 85 -34.33 -12.25 11.85
CA THR A 85 -35.64 -12.89 11.98
C THR A 85 -35.51 -14.41 12.02
N ALA A 86 -34.79 -15.00 11.06
CA ALA A 86 -34.57 -16.44 11.00
C ALA A 86 -33.88 -16.99 12.27
N ILE A 87 -32.88 -16.27 12.82
CA ILE A 87 -32.21 -16.65 14.09
C ILE A 87 -33.20 -16.61 15.27
N SER A 88 -34.05 -15.57 15.32
CA SER A 88 -34.99 -15.42 16.46
C SER A 88 -36.06 -16.51 16.47
N GLU A 89 -36.61 -16.84 15.31
CA GLU A 89 -37.71 -17.78 15.12
C GLU A 89 -37.25 -19.25 15.16
N ASN A 90 -36.00 -19.52 14.85
CA ASN A 90 -35.48 -20.91 14.85
C ASN A 90 -35.28 -21.44 16.26
N THR A 91 -36.19 -22.32 16.69
CA THR A 91 -36.16 -22.97 17.99
C THR A 91 -35.17 -24.16 18.08
N ALA A 92 -34.67 -24.64 16.94
CA ALA A 92 -33.70 -25.74 16.87
C ALA A 92 -32.26 -25.28 17.16
N LEU A 93 -31.98 -23.97 17.01
CA LEU A 93 -30.67 -23.42 17.32
C LEU A 93 -30.47 -23.21 18.81
N SER A 94 -29.37 -23.68 19.33
CA SER A 94 -28.92 -23.39 20.71
C SER A 94 -28.61 -21.89 20.88
N ALA A 95 -28.55 -21.44 22.14
CA ALA A 95 -28.17 -20.06 22.46
C ALA A 95 -26.79 -19.70 21.92
N GLN A 96 -25.83 -20.66 21.94
CA GLN A 96 -24.48 -20.46 21.41
C GLN A 96 -24.47 -20.32 19.90
N GLU A 97 -25.19 -21.17 19.17
CA GLU A 97 -25.30 -21.07 17.70
C GLU A 97 -25.95 -19.74 17.26
N LYS A 98 -26.98 -19.30 18.00
CA LYS A 98 -27.56 -17.96 17.79
C LYS A 98 -26.55 -16.84 18.04
N GLY A 99 -25.73 -16.99 19.10
CA GLY A 99 -24.63 -16.04 19.39
C GLY A 99 -23.58 -16.00 18.30
N ASP A 100 -23.15 -17.16 17.80
CA ASP A 100 -22.19 -17.27 16.71
C ASP A 100 -22.68 -16.58 15.43
N LEU A 101 -23.94 -16.77 15.05
CA LEU A 101 -24.52 -16.15 13.85
C LEU A 101 -24.70 -14.64 14.00
N ARG A 102 -25.16 -14.17 15.18
CA ARG A 102 -25.28 -12.73 15.46
C ARG A 102 -23.92 -12.05 15.50
N GLY A 103 -22.94 -12.66 16.15
CA GLY A 103 -21.58 -12.13 16.21
C GLY A 103 -20.96 -12.03 14.81
N GLU A 104 -21.14 -13.03 13.97
CA GLU A 104 -20.63 -12.96 12.59
C GLU A 104 -21.39 -11.92 11.73
N CYS A 105 -22.68 -11.71 12.00
CA CYS A 105 -23.44 -10.61 11.42
C CYS A 105 -22.86 -9.24 11.83
N ASP A 106 -22.59 -9.04 13.13
CA ASP A 106 -21.95 -7.81 13.65
C ASP A 106 -20.59 -7.56 12.99
N LEU A 107 -19.78 -8.61 12.83
CA LEU A 107 -18.49 -8.55 12.13
C LEU A 107 -18.64 -8.08 10.68
N ILE A 108 -19.59 -8.63 9.91
CA ILE A 108 -19.81 -8.22 8.53
C ILE A 108 -20.36 -6.79 8.47
N MET A 109 -21.25 -6.41 9.38
CA MET A 109 -21.78 -5.05 9.44
C MET A 109 -20.72 -4.01 9.78
N SER A 110 -19.63 -4.38 10.49
CA SER A 110 -18.53 -3.48 10.78
C SER A 110 -17.84 -2.96 9.51
N PHE A 111 -17.92 -3.70 8.39
CA PHE A 111 -17.32 -3.29 7.12
C PHE A 111 -17.94 -2.02 6.54
N LEU A 112 -19.14 -1.64 6.96
CA LEU A 112 -19.75 -0.36 6.57
C LEU A 112 -18.98 0.85 7.14
N CYS A 113 -18.20 0.63 8.20
CA CYS A 113 -17.31 1.61 8.83
C CYS A 113 -15.84 1.40 8.41
N TYR A 114 -15.58 0.85 7.26
CA TYR A 114 -14.34 0.24 6.74
C TYR A 114 -13.01 0.96 7.07
N ASN A 115 -13.00 2.24 7.38
CA ASN A 115 -11.80 3.01 7.75
C ASN A 115 -11.94 3.77 9.09
N ASP A 116 -13.02 3.54 9.82
CA ASP A 116 -13.22 4.08 11.16
C ASP A 116 -12.98 2.98 12.20
N ILE A 117 -11.74 2.91 12.69
CA ILE A 117 -11.35 1.82 13.62
C ILE A 117 -12.17 1.87 14.92
N SER A 118 -12.52 3.05 15.43
CA SER A 118 -13.34 3.21 16.62
C SER A 118 -14.78 2.72 16.40
N ALA A 119 -15.36 3.02 15.23
CA ALA A 119 -16.68 2.51 14.87
C ALA A 119 -16.68 1.01 14.59
N MET A 120 -15.61 0.46 13.99
CA MET A 120 -15.42 -0.97 13.73
C MET A 120 -15.18 -1.76 15.02
N SER A 121 -14.48 -1.19 15.98
CA SER A 121 -14.08 -1.84 17.23
C SER A 121 -15.27 -2.33 18.06
N ARG A 122 -16.33 -1.54 18.13
CA ARG A 122 -17.54 -1.93 18.90
C ARG A 122 -18.18 -3.23 18.41
N PRO A 123 -18.53 -3.37 17.11
CA PRO A 123 -19.02 -4.65 16.59
C PRO A 123 -17.98 -5.78 16.66
N HIS A 124 -16.67 -5.53 16.56
CA HIS A 124 -15.64 -6.56 16.73
C HIS A 124 -15.61 -7.09 18.16
N ARG A 125 -15.69 -6.21 19.18
CA ARG A 125 -15.77 -6.61 20.59
C ARG A 125 -17.07 -7.38 20.88
N SER A 126 -18.21 -6.91 20.34
CA SER A 126 -19.51 -7.61 20.44
C SER A 126 -19.43 -9.01 19.82
N ALA A 127 -18.91 -9.12 18.61
CA ALA A 127 -18.73 -10.39 17.93
C ALA A 127 -17.79 -11.33 18.69
N SER A 128 -16.64 -10.82 19.16
CA SER A 128 -15.67 -11.59 19.96
C SER A 128 -16.23 -12.12 21.28
N ALA A 129 -17.18 -11.41 21.89
CA ALA A 129 -17.86 -11.85 23.10
C ALA A 129 -18.92 -12.93 22.85
N GLN A 130 -19.57 -12.90 21.68
CA GLN A 130 -20.68 -13.82 21.34
C GLN A 130 -20.19 -15.10 20.67
N MET A 131 -19.14 -15.03 19.84
CA MET A 131 -18.70 -16.13 18.98
C MET A 131 -17.82 -17.13 19.72
N SER A 132 -18.16 -18.41 19.58
CA SER A 132 -17.33 -19.55 20.02
C SER A 132 -16.51 -20.17 18.90
N ARG A 133 -16.83 -19.85 17.64
CA ARG A 133 -16.16 -20.33 16.44
C ARG A 133 -15.59 -19.18 15.60
N LYS A 134 -14.72 -19.50 14.67
CA LYS A 134 -14.24 -18.55 13.65
C LYS A 134 -15.36 -18.23 12.65
N ALA A 135 -15.36 -17.02 12.15
CA ALA A 135 -16.24 -16.60 11.06
C ALA A 135 -15.95 -17.43 9.80
N ILE A 136 -17.02 -17.90 9.16
CA ILE A 136 -16.90 -18.65 7.90
C ILE A 136 -16.82 -17.68 6.68
N SER A 137 -17.39 -16.49 6.82
CA SER A 137 -17.43 -15.48 5.77
C SER A 137 -16.08 -14.78 5.56
N ILE A 138 -15.11 -14.97 6.45
CA ILE A 138 -13.77 -14.36 6.39
C ILE A 138 -12.72 -15.45 6.18
N GLN A 139 -11.92 -15.28 5.15
CA GLN A 139 -10.78 -16.14 4.89
C GLN A 139 -9.50 -15.52 5.44
N SER A 140 -8.76 -16.25 6.26
CA SER A 140 -7.54 -15.76 6.91
C SER A 140 -6.47 -15.26 5.94
N GLY A 141 -6.35 -15.84 4.75
CA GLY A 141 -5.45 -15.41 3.68
C GLY A 141 -6.05 -14.38 2.71
N GLY A 142 -7.23 -13.82 3.00
CA GLY A 142 -7.92 -12.83 2.17
C GLY A 142 -7.29 -11.43 2.24
N GLY A 143 -7.81 -10.50 1.43
CA GLY A 143 -7.39 -9.09 1.46
C GLY A 143 -7.97 -8.35 2.66
N TRP A 144 -7.10 -7.81 3.51
CA TRP A 144 -7.50 -7.05 4.69
C TRP A 144 -7.60 -5.54 4.42
N THR A 145 -6.69 -4.99 3.62
CA THR A 145 -6.61 -3.54 3.31
C THR A 145 -7.45 -3.11 2.12
N PHE A 146 -8.36 -3.92 1.61
CA PHE A 146 -9.16 -3.65 0.41
C PHE A 146 -8.34 -3.26 -0.84
N GLY A 147 -7.07 -3.70 -0.90
CA GLY A 147 -6.14 -3.38 -1.98
C GLY A 147 -5.34 -2.09 -1.77
N SER A 148 -5.40 -1.48 -0.59
CA SER A 148 -4.44 -0.45 -0.18
C SER A 148 -3.07 -1.09 0.10
N PRO A 149 -1.95 -0.46 -0.32
CA PRO A 149 -0.61 -0.90 0.04
C PRO A 149 -0.18 -0.51 1.47
N SER A 150 -0.99 0.27 2.18
CA SER A 150 -0.69 0.82 3.50
C SER A 150 -1.87 0.68 4.43
N VAL A 151 -1.60 0.27 5.66
CA VAL A 151 -2.60 0.21 6.74
C VAL A 151 -2.94 1.63 7.20
N LEU A 152 -1.92 2.46 7.42
CA LEU A 152 -2.14 3.83 7.91
C LEU A 152 -2.91 4.70 6.91
N MET A 153 -2.66 4.56 5.60
CA MET A 153 -3.45 5.27 4.59
C MET A 153 -4.93 4.90 4.61
N MET A 154 -5.28 3.68 5.06
CA MET A 154 -6.66 3.24 5.21
C MET A 154 -7.35 3.86 6.42
N PHE A 155 -6.64 4.01 7.54
CA PHE A 155 -7.25 4.30 8.83
C PHE A 155 -6.99 5.71 9.36
N TYR A 156 -6.03 6.45 8.81
CA TYR A 156 -5.79 7.84 9.21
C TYR A 156 -6.85 8.78 8.61
N ARG A 157 -7.78 9.24 9.45
CA ARG A 157 -8.99 9.94 9.04
C ARG A 157 -8.91 11.45 9.13
N ALA A 158 -8.20 11.98 10.11
CA ALA A 158 -8.08 13.41 10.34
C ALA A 158 -6.73 13.78 10.97
N PRO A 159 -6.21 14.99 10.69
CA PRO A 159 -5.05 15.54 11.37
C PRO A 159 -5.24 15.58 12.89
N GLY A 160 -4.22 15.13 13.63
CA GLY A 160 -4.19 15.10 15.09
C GLY A 160 -4.81 13.86 15.74
N GLU A 161 -5.34 12.93 14.95
CA GLU A 161 -5.97 11.70 15.48
C GLU A 161 -5.04 10.47 15.48
N LEU A 162 -3.80 10.59 15.01
CA LEU A 162 -2.89 9.47 14.87
C LEU A 162 -2.76 8.61 16.12
N GLN A 163 -2.54 9.24 17.28
CA GLN A 163 -2.29 8.49 18.52
C GLN A 163 -3.53 7.74 19.01
N SER A 164 -4.72 8.33 18.86
CA SER A 164 -5.98 7.69 19.22
C SER A 164 -6.30 6.52 18.29
N GLU A 165 -6.03 6.66 17.00
CA GLU A 165 -6.24 5.59 16.00
C GLU A 165 -5.26 4.43 16.21
N LEU A 166 -3.99 4.70 16.52
CA LEU A 166 -3.01 3.67 16.87
C LEU A 166 -3.41 2.89 18.13
N ALA A 167 -3.83 3.60 19.18
CA ALA A 167 -4.25 2.98 20.42
C ALA A 167 -5.51 2.10 20.22
N GLU A 168 -6.51 2.58 19.49
CA GLU A 168 -7.71 1.81 19.20
C GLU A 168 -7.43 0.61 18.31
N MET A 169 -6.49 0.73 17.35
CA MET A 169 -6.05 -0.38 16.53
C MET A 169 -5.41 -1.50 17.39
N ASP A 170 -4.52 -1.14 18.30
CA ASP A 170 -3.89 -2.08 19.23
C ASP A 170 -4.91 -2.80 20.11
N GLU A 171 -5.94 -2.09 20.60
CA GLU A 171 -6.99 -2.68 21.44
C GLU A 171 -8.01 -3.51 20.64
N CYS A 172 -8.33 -3.11 19.41
CA CYS A 172 -9.35 -3.76 18.60
C CYS A 172 -8.88 -5.08 18.00
N MET A 173 -7.65 -5.12 17.47
CA MET A 173 -7.17 -6.23 16.64
C MET A 173 -7.17 -7.59 17.35
N PRO A 174 -6.86 -7.74 18.64
CA PRO A 174 -6.99 -9.04 19.33
C PRO A 174 -8.41 -9.62 19.30
N HIS A 175 -9.44 -8.78 19.40
CA HIS A 175 -10.83 -9.20 19.29
C HIS A 175 -11.17 -9.69 17.89
N TYR A 176 -10.69 -8.96 16.88
CA TYR A 176 -10.85 -9.32 15.47
C TYR A 176 -10.12 -10.64 15.14
N TYR A 177 -8.87 -10.81 15.56
CA TYR A 177 -8.06 -12.01 15.29
C TYR A 177 -8.70 -13.27 15.85
N LYS A 178 -9.25 -13.19 17.07
CA LYS A 178 -9.93 -14.32 17.73
C LYS A 178 -11.03 -14.92 16.86
N ILE A 179 -11.83 -14.08 16.22
CA ILE A 179 -13.02 -14.50 15.46
C ILE A 179 -12.77 -14.70 13.97
N THR A 180 -11.62 -14.26 13.42
CA THR A 180 -11.32 -14.34 11.97
C THR A 180 -10.18 -15.31 11.63
N GLY A 181 -9.62 -16.01 12.64
CA GLY A 181 -8.49 -16.89 12.41
C GLY A 181 -7.21 -16.14 12.01
N ASN A 182 -6.96 -15.03 12.70
CA ASN A 182 -5.80 -14.15 12.51
C ASN A 182 -5.76 -13.43 11.16
N HIS A 183 -6.90 -13.24 10.46
CA HIS A 183 -6.95 -12.44 9.25
C HIS A 183 -6.41 -11.01 9.50
N GLY A 184 -5.46 -10.56 8.68
CA GLY A 184 -4.81 -9.26 8.84
C GLY A 184 -3.82 -9.17 10.01
N GLN A 185 -3.35 -10.31 10.55
CA GLN A 185 -2.40 -10.32 11.68
C GLN A 185 -1.17 -9.48 11.39
N GLY A 186 -0.81 -8.62 12.34
CA GLY A 186 0.30 -7.68 12.23
C GLY A 186 -0.11 -6.28 11.76
N ALA A 187 -1.39 -6.04 11.41
CA ALA A 187 -1.86 -4.75 10.93
C ALA A 187 -1.56 -3.61 11.92
N GLU A 188 -1.77 -3.82 13.23
CA GLU A 188 -1.46 -2.85 14.28
C GLU A 188 0.03 -2.52 14.34
N THR A 189 0.88 -3.51 14.16
CA THR A 189 2.34 -3.32 14.17
C THR A 189 2.81 -2.62 12.89
N ILE A 190 2.25 -2.98 11.73
CA ILE A 190 2.52 -2.27 10.46
C ILE A 190 2.10 -0.81 10.59
N MET A 191 0.93 -0.52 11.14
CA MET A 191 0.42 0.84 11.29
C MET A 191 1.35 1.70 12.16
N ARG A 192 1.90 1.14 13.28
CA ARG A 192 2.90 1.81 14.10
C ARG A 192 4.21 2.06 13.34
N ALA A 193 4.67 1.06 12.57
CA ALA A 193 5.87 1.21 11.75
C ALA A 193 5.71 2.29 10.69
N GLU A 194 4.56 2.35 10.02
CA GLU A 194 4.23 3.39 9.03
C GLU A 194 4.15 4.77 9.68
N ALA A 195 3.55 4.90 10.87
CA ALA A 195 3.46 6.14 11.62
C ALA A 195 4.86 6.66 12.01
N ALA A 196 5.71 5.78 12.56
CA ALA A 196 7.08 6.12 12.90
C ALA A 196 7.88 6.56 11.66
N PHE A 197 7.70 5.86 10.54
CA PHE A 197 8.32 6.22 9.26
C PHE A 197 7.88 7.61 8.80
N LEU A 198 6.57 7.88 8.74
CA LEU A 198 6.06 9.18 8.26
C LEU A 198 6.51 10.36 9.13
N GLN A 199 6.77 10.12 10.42
CA GLN A 199 7.35 11.09 11.35
C GLN A 199 8.88 11.25 11.23
N GLY A 200 9.53 10.50 10.33
CA GLY A 200 10.99 10.51 10.17
C GLY A 200 11.76 9.77 11.27
N ARG A 201 11.08 8.99 12.13
CA ARG A 201 11.70 8.13 13.16
C ARG A 201 12.13 6.80 12.54
N LEU A 202 13.17 6.86 11.69
CA LEU A 202 13.54 5.75 10.80
C LEU A 202 13.98 4.49 11.56
N THR A 203 14.64 4.62 12.69
CA THR A 203 15.06 3.48 13.53
C THR A 203 13.85 2.78 14.15
N ASP A 204 12.90 3.54 14.70
CA ASP A 204 11.68 2.97 15.28
C ASP A 204 10.85 2.28 14.21
N ALA A 205 10.72 2.90 13.03
CA ALA A 205 10.05 2.33 11.88
C ALA A 205 10.65 0.98 11.47
N HIS A 206 11.97 0.86 11.47
CA HIS A 206 12.67 -0.40 11.16
C HIS A 206 12.39 -1.47 12.22
N ILE A 207 12.46 -1.14 13.50
CA ILE A 207 12.21 -2.07 14.61
C ILE A 207 10.76 -2.61 14.55
N GLU A 208 9.79 -1.73 14.37
CA GLU A 208 8.38 -2.13 14.26
C GLU A 208 8.11 -2.94 12.98
N LEU A 209 8.77 -2.60 11.85
CA LEU A 209 8.67 -3.36 10.60
C LEU A 209 9.20 -4.79 10.77
N GLU A 210 10.36 -4.99 11.39
CA GLU A 210 10.90 -6.33 11.68
C GLU A 210 9.95 -7.14 12.58
N SER A 211 9.36 -6.49 13.59
CA SER A 211 8.35 -7.11 14.45
C SER A 211 7.10 -7.53 13.66
N ALA A 212 6.64 -6.69 12.73
CA ALA A 212 5.51 -7.00 11.86
C ALA A 212 5.81 -8.19 10.95
N CYS A 213 6.98 -8.18 10.30
CA CYS A 213 7.43 -9.26 9.43
C CYS A 213 7.48 -10.61 10.15
N ALA A 214 8.00 -10.63 11.38
CA ALA A 214 8.06 -11.85 12.19
C ALA A 214 6.66 -12.42 12.50
N ARG A 215 5.68 -11.55 12.78
CA ARG A 215 4.29 -11.98 13.04
C ARG A 215 3.58 -12.53 11.81
N ILE A 216 3.92 -12.03 10.62
CA ILE A 216 3.26 -12.37 9.36
C ILE A 216 3.79 -13.70 8.79
N GLN A 217 5.08 -14.02 8.97
CA GLN A 217 5.73 -15.19 8.38
C GLN A 217 5.02 -16.51 8.67
N ASP A 218 4.43 -16.65 9.85
CA ASP A 218 3.79 -17.89 10.30
C ASP A 218 2.38 -18.13 9.71
N ASN A 219 1.76 -17.14 9.03
CA ASN A 219 0.32 -17.15 8.74
C ASN A 219 -0.07 -17.05 7.25
N GLY A 220 0.89 -16.99 6.32
CA GLY A 220 0.59 -16.93 4.88
C GLY A 220 -0.21 -15.71 4.43
N GLN A 221 -0.08 -14.56 5.10
CA GLN A 221 -0.85 -13.33 4.88
C GLN A 221 -0.21 -12.45 3.79
N ALA A 222 -0.37 -12.83 2.52
CA ALA A 222 0.23 -12.11 1.40
C ALA A 222 -0.09 -10.61 1.38
N ASN A 223 -1.31 -10.20 1.78
CA ASN A 223 -1.67 -8.77 1.84
C ASN A 223 -0.81 -8.01 2.86
N MET A 224 -0.65 -8.54 4.07
CA MET A 224 0.17 -7.91 5.11
C MET A 224 1.66 -7.89 4.72
N ALA A 225 2.16 -8.96 4.11
CA ALA A 225 3.52 -9.00 3.58
C ALA A 225 3.76 -7.89 2.53
N LEU A 226 2.79 -7.65 1.63
CA LEU A 226 2.87 -6.55 0.66
C LEU A 226 2.83 -5.17 1.31
N CYS A 227 2.10 -4.99 2.40
CA CYS A 227 2.17 -3.74 3.18
C CYS A 227 3.55 -3.53 3.82
N CYS A 228 4.15 -4.60 4.37
CA CYS A 228 5.54 -4.55 4.85
C CYS A 228 6.53 -4.21 3.73
N ASP A 229 6.38 -4.83 2.54
CA ASP A 229 7.21 -4.54 1.38
C ASP A 229 7.10 -3.05 0.97
N PHE A 230 5.90 -2.49 0.94
CA PHE A 230 5.67 -1.08 0.60
C PHE A 230 6.39 -0.14 1.56
N LEU A 231 6.32 -0.43 2.85
CA LEU A 231 7.05 0.34 3.85
C LEU A 231 8.56 0.14 3.72
N ALA A 232 9.03 -1.10 3.61
CA ALA A 232 10.44 -1.44 3.55
C ALA A 232 11.16 -0.76 2.39
N TRP A 233 10.58 -0.80 1.19
CA TRP A 233 11.21 -0.20 0.02
C TRP A 233 11.20 1.32 0.06
N ARG A 234 10.17 1.95 0.65
CA ARG A 234 10.17 3.38 0.93
C ARG A 234 11.23 3.75 1.98
N LEU A 235 11.30 3.01 3.07
CA LEU A 235 12.27 3.21 4.14
C LEU A 235 13.72 3.08 3.62
N SER A 236 13.99 2.16 2.68
CA SER A 236 15.29 1.99 2.05
C SER A 236 15.82 3.22 1.32
N LEU A 237 14.94 4.16 0.95
CA LEU A 237 15.33 5.43 0.34
C LEU A 237 15.96 6.40 1.35
N PHE A 238 15.71 6.21 2.64
CA PHE A 238 16.13 7.13 3.71
C PHE A 238 17.19 6.52 4.64
N ALA A 239 17.17 5.21 4.83
CA ALA A 239 18.09 4.51 5.74
C ALA A 239 18.71 3.28 5.07
N GLU A 240 19.91 2.92 5.49
CA GLU A 240 20.49 1.62 5.15
C GLU A 240 19.77 0.55 5.97
N MET A 241 19.20 -0.42 5.27
CA MET A 241 18.53 -1.54 5.91
C MET A 241 18.71 -2.81 5.08
N LYS A 242 18.75 -3.93 5.77
CA LYS A 242 18.62 -5.24 5.14
C LYS A 242 17.15 -5.66 5.21
N TYR A 243 16.53 -5.91 4.09
CA TYR A 243 15.19 -6.45 4.03
C TYR A 243 15.21 -7.85 3.42
N HIS A 244 14.40 -8.74 3.97
CA HIS A 244 14.45 -10.17 3.66
C HIS A 244 13.94 -10.54 2.26
N CYS A 245 13.31 -9.59 1.55
CA CYS A 245 12.69 -9.84 0.24
C CYS A 245 12.96 -8.70 -0.73
N THR A 246 13.46 -9.03 -1.91
CA THR A 246 13.58 -8.07 -3.01
C THR A 246 12.29 -7.97 -3.81
N LEU A 247 12.14 -6.90 -4.60
CA LEU A 247 11.03 -6.73 -5.54
C LEU A 247 10.87 -7.93 -6.50
N ALA A 248 12.00 -8.44 -7.02
CA ALA A 248 11.99 -9.56 -7.96
C ALA A 248 11.58 -10.88 -7.30
N GLU A 249 12.07 -11.16 -6.09
CA GLU A 249 11.69 -12.36 -5.33
C GLU A 249 10.21 -12.36 -4.98
N ARG A 250 9.69 -11.22 -4.50
CA ARG A 250 8.25 -11.07 -4.20
C ARG A 250 7.40 -11.27 -5.46
N HIS A 251 7.79 -10.68 -6.58
CA HIS A 251 7.08 -10.86 -7.84
C HIS A 251 7.03 -12.32 -8.28
N ALA A 252 8.19 -13.01 -8.23
CA ALA A 252 8.27 -14.43 -8.58
C ALA A 252 7.43 -15.32 -7.67
N GLU A 253 7.35 -15.01 -6.37
CA GLU A 253 6.48 -15.70 -5.41
C GLU A 253 4.99 -15.51 -5.78
N LEU A 254 4.56 -14.27 -6.02
CA LEU A 254 3.17 -13.95 -6.36
C LEU A 254 2.73 -14.56 -7.70
N LEU A 255 3.61 -14.64 -8.68
CA LEU A 255 3.35 -15.32 -9.94
C LEU A 255 3.06 -16.82 -9.72
N ARG A 256 3.77 -17.46 -8.79
CA ARG A 256 3.51 -18.87 -8.42
C ARG A 256 2.18 -19.07 -7.73
N GLN A 257 1.71 -18.08 -6.98
CA GLN A 257 0.42 -18.13 -6.31
C GLN A 257 -0.79 -17.93 -7.24
N HIS A 258 -0.59 -17.46 -8.48
CA HIS A 258 -1.62 -17.20 -9.47
C HIS A 258 -2.76 -16.29 -8.97
N ASN A 259 -2.48 -15.37 -8.07
CA ASN A 259 -3.46 -14.44 -7.50
C ASN A 259 -3.35 -13.05 -8.13
N ALA A 260 -4.27 -12.73 -9.04
CA ALA A 260 -4.30 -11.47 -9.76
C ALA A 260 -4.40 -10.24 -8.83
N SER A 261 -5.10 -10.35 -7.70
CA SER A 261 -5.27 -9.24 -6.76
C SER A 261 -3.93 -8.86 -6.10
N TRP A 262 -3.12 -9.85 -5.72
CA TRP A 262 -1.80 -9.61 -5.15
C TRP A 262 -0.82 -9.06 -6.19
N LEU A 263 -0.88 -9.54 -7.42
CA LEU A 263 -0.08 -8.99 -8.52
C LEU A 263 -0.47 -7.53 -8.82
N ASN A 264 -1.74 -7.18 -8.76
CA ASN A 264 -2.18 -5.80 -8.93
C ASN A 264 -1.66 -4.90 -7.80
N LEU A 265 -1.70 -5.35 -6.56
CA LEU A 265 -1.15 -4.62 -5.43
C LEU A 265 0.37 -4.49 -5.52
N TRP A 266 1.08 -5.55 -5.89
CA TRP A 266 2.52 -5.50 -6.14
C TRP A 266 2.87 -4.49 -7.26
N ASN A 267 2.11 -4.48 -8.37
CA ASN A 267 2.30 -3.51 -9.45
C ASN A 267 2.19 -2.07 -8.94
N ALA A 268 1.23 -1.79 -8.05
CA ALA A 268 1.07 -0.47 -7.45
C ALA A 268 2.29 -0.09 -6.58
N ILE A 269 2.72 -1.01 -5.73
CA ILE A 269 3.88 -0.83 -4.84
C ILE A 269 5.17 -0.59 -5.66
N ALA A 270 5.42 -1.43 -6.65
CA ALA A 270 6.57 -1.29 -7.55
C ALA A 270 6.51 0.02 -8.35
N ALA A 271 5.31 0.41 -8.82
CA ALA A 271 5.13 1.67 -9.53
C ALA A 271 5.48 2.89 -8.67
N TYR A 272 5.02 2.92 -7.41
CA TYR A 272 5.35 4.00 -6.48
C TYR A 272 6.85 4.07 -6.20
N TYR A 273 7.47 2.93 -5.89
CA TYR A 273 8.89 2.86 -5.59
C TYR A 273 9.76 3.30 -6.78
N TYR A 274 9.50 2.77 -7.97
CA TYR A 274 10.26 3.17 -9.17
C TYR A 274 10.00 4.63 -9.58
N ALA A 275 8.81 5.15 -9.34
CA ALA A 275 8.51 6.57 -9.56
C ALA A 275 9.32 7.46 -8.60
N LEU A 276 9.45 7.11 -7.31
CA LEU A 276 10.29 7.83 -6.36
C LEU A 276 11.78 7.80 -6.75
N LEU A 277 12.24 6.70 -7.34
CA LEU A 277 13.59 6.57 -7.89
C LEU A 277 13.79 7.32 -9.21
N GLY A 278 12.71 7.68 -9.92
CA GLY A 278 12.79 8.25 -11.28
C GLY A 278 13.08 7.20 -12.36
N LYS A 279 12.95 5.91 -12.06
CA LYS A 279 13.19 4.78 -12.99
C LYS A 279 11.92 4.44 -13.76
N THR A 280 11.51 5.33 -14.66
CA THR A 280 10.23 5.23 -15.39
C THR A 280 10.14 4.02 -16.32
N ASP A 281 11.26 3.53 -16.81
CA ASP A 281 11.39 2.31 -17.62
C ASP A 281 11.04 1.03 -16.84
N LYS A 282 11.25 1.03 -15.51
CA LYS A 282 10.96 -0.11 -14.60
C LYS A 282 9.53 -0.08 -14.02
N ILE A 283 8.79 1.00 -14.25
CA ILE A 283 7.40 1.09 -13.79
C ILE A 283 6.55 0.04 -14.52
N PRO A 284 5.75 -0.77 -13.78
CA PRO A 284 4.84 -1.74 -14.39
C PRO A 284 3.94 -1.11 -15.46
N GLU A 285 3.76 -1.81 -16.59
CA GLU A 285 3.14 -1.29 -17.81
C GLU A 285 1.75 -0.70 -17.57
N VAL A 286 0.96 -1.31 -16.67
CA VAL A 286 -0.40 -0.84 -16.37
C VAL A 286 -0.41 0.59 -15.79
N PHE A 287 0.60 0.95 -14.99
CA PHE A 287 0.79 2.29 -14.45
C PHE A 287 1.49 3.21 -15.45
N ARG A 288 2.53 2.71 -16.10
CA ARG A 288 3.30 3.47 -17.09
C ARG A 288 2.44 3.95 -18.26
N ALA A 289 1.48 3.13 -18.69
CA ALA A 289 0.53 3.44 -19.76
C ALA A 289 -0.78 4.04 -19.26
N HIS A 290 -0.91 4.35 -17.95
CA HIS A 290 -2.12 4.92 -17.34
C HIS A 290 -3.41 4.11 -17.59
N ARG A 291 -3.32 2.77 -17.57
CA ARG A 291 -4.44 1.86 -17.86
C ARG A 291 -5.12 1.32 -16.60
N LEU A 292 -5.27 2.14 -15.54
CA LEU A 292 -5.89 1.72 -14.28
C LEU A 292 -7.35 1.25 -14.41
N SER A 293 -8.06 1.67 -15.47
CA SER A 293 -9.41 1.19 -15.76
C SER A 293 -9.47 -0.32 -16.00
N THR A 294 -8.34 -0.95 -16.34
CA THR A 294 -8.22 -2.41 -16.53
C THR A 294 -7.90 -3.15 -15.24
N VAL A 295 -7.58 -2.44 -14.16
CA VAL A 295 -7.21 -3.02 -12.86
C VAL A 295 -8.43 -3.13 -11.98
N HIS A 296 -8.76 -4.34 -11.57
CA HIS A 296 -9.83 -4.54 -10.58
C HIS A 296 -9.31 -4.17 -9.19
N THR A 297 -9.81 -3.06 -8.65
CA THR A 297 -9.50 -2.59 -7.29
C THR A 297 -10.78 -2.40 -6.52
N LEU A 298 -10.83 -2.87 -5.29
CA LEU A 298 -11.96 -2.63 -4.40
C LEU A 298 -12.08 -1.12 -4.11
N ALA A 299 -13.31 -0.67 -3.95
CA ALA A 299 -13.62 0.73 -3.80
C ALA A 299 -12.84 1.47 -2.71
N PRO A 300 -12.69 0.89 -1.50
CA PRO A 300 -11.95 1.57 -0.44
C PRO A 300 -10.45 1.77 -0.77
N GLY A 301 -9.82 0.85 -1.50
CA GLY A 301 -8.41 0.96 -1.88
C GLY A 301 -8.12 1.86 -3.09
N LYS A 302 -9.14 2.23 -3.85
CA LYS A 302 -8.96 2.96 -5.10
C LYS A 302 -8.25 4.33 -4.96
N PRO A 303 -8.55 5.17 -3.96
CA PRO A 303 -7.86 6.46 -3.80
C PRO A 303 -6.35 6.33 -3.64
N MET A 304 -5.87 5.28 -2.94
CA MET A 304 -4.44 5.00 -2.77
C MET A 304 -3.78 4.65 -4.10
N ILE A 305 -4.45 3.83 -4.92
CA ILE A 305 -3.95 3.46 -6.26
C ILE A 305 -3.91 4.68 -7.19
N GLU A 306 -4.91 5.56 -7.14
CA GLU A 306 -4.93 6.80 -7.92
C GLU A 306 -3.86 7.81 -7.45
N MET A 307 -3.55 7.86 -6.16
CA MET A 307 -2.43 8.63 -5.59
C MET A 307 -1.08 8.09 -6.10
N ILE A 308 -0.91 6.77 -6.17
CA ILE A 308 0.28 6.15 -6.77
C ILE A 308 0.41 6.51 -8.25
N GLU A 309 -0.69 6.51 -9.01
CA GLU A 309 -0.68 6.95 -10.41
C GLU A 309 -0.25 8.42 -10.57
N ASN A 310 -0.61 9.30 -9.63
CA ASN A 310 -0.10 10.67 -9.62
C ASN A 310 1.42 10.72 -9.43
N GLN A 311 1.97 9.87 -8.54
CA GLN A 311 3.43 9.79 -8.37
C GLN A 311 4.14 9.32 -9.64
N VAL A 312 3.53 8.39 -10.37
CA VAL A 312 4.03 7.96 -11.69
C VAL A 312 3.97 9.12 -12.69
N GLY A 313 2.86 9.87 -12.74
CA GLY A 313 2.72 11.06 -13.57
C GLY A 313 3.80 12.11 -13.31
N LEU A 314 4.13 12.37 -12.03
CA LEU A 314 5.24 13.25 -11.65
C LEU A 314 6.58 12.75 -12.21
N ALA A 315 6.87 11.45 -12.05
CA ALA A 315 8.13 10.86 -12.52
C ALA A 315 8.24 10.89 -14.05
N GLN A 316 7.13 10.81 -14.77
CA GLN A 316 7.08 10.88 -16.23
C GLN A 316 7.03 12.31 -16.78
N GLY A 317 6.87 13.32 -15.91
CA GLY A 317 6.74 14.73 -16.33
C GLY A 317 5.33 15.10 -16.82
N ASP A 318 4.32 14.26 -16.57
CA ASP A 318 2.92 14.53 -16.95
C ASP A 318 2.20 15.38 -15.88
N TYR A 319 2.79 16.54 -15.60
CA TYR A 319 2.34 17.44 -14.53
C TYR A 319 0.92 17.95 -14.74
N ALA A 320 0.54 18.25 -16.00
CA ALA A 320 -0.81 18.72 -16.32
C ALA A 320 -1.89 17.68 -15.96
N ARG A 321 -1.60 16.40 -16.17
CA ARG A 321 -2.49 15.29 -15.77
C ARG A 321 -2.65 15.21 -14.26
N VAL A 322 -1.54 15.35 -13.51
CA VAL A 322 -1.58 15.34 -12.02
C VAL A 322 -2.49 16.46 -11.51
N VAL A 323 -2.29 17.69 -11.99
CA VAL A 323 -3.12 18.86 -11.63
C VAL A 323 -4.58 18.66 -12.03
N GLY A 324 -4.84 18.21 -13.26
CA GLY A 324 -6.20 18.05 -13.78
C GLY A 324 -7.06 17.02 -13.04
N ARG A 325 -6.44 16.13 -12.25
CA ARG A 325 -7.14 15.10 -11.44
C ARG A 325 -7.29 15.47 -9.99
N SER A 326 -6.50 16.45 -9.49
CA SER A 326 -6.33 16.71 -8.05
C SER A 326 -7.64 17.05 -7.35
N GLU A 327 -8.46 17.96 -7.89
CA GLU A 327 -9.72 18.38 -7.28
C GLU A 327 -10.68 17.20 -7.07
N ARG A 328 -10.88 16.39 -8.12
CA ARG A 328 -11.72 15.19 -8.01
C ARG A 328 -11.19 14.20 -6.98
N LEU A 329 -9.89 13.97 -6.93
CA LEU A 329 -9.29 13.04 -5.99
C LEU A 329 -9.38 13.54 -4.55
N LEU A 330 -9.16 14.83 -4.32
CA LEU A 330 -9.32 15.44 -3.00
C LEU A 330 -10.77 15.35 -2.52
N ALA A 331 -11.76 15.62 -3.39
CA ALA A 331 -13.19 15.47 -3.04
C ALA A 331 -13.55 14.01 -2.68
N VAL A 332 -12.97 13.02 -3.38
CA VAL A 332 -13.14 11.61 -3.02
C VAL A 332 -12.52 11.29 -1.67
N CYS A 333 -11.30 11.78 -1.40
CA CYS A 333 -10.62 11.57 -0.12
C CYS A 333 -11.38 12.21 1.05
N GLU A 334 -11.93 13.40 0.85
CA GLU A 334 -12.77 14.09 1.83
C GLU A 334 -14.03 13.27 2.16
N GLY A 335 -14.78 12.85 1.14
CA GLY A 335 -15.98 12.02 1.30
C GLY A 335 -15.73 10.65 1.91
N MET A 336 -14.50 10.12 1.78
CA MET A 336 -14.07 8.83 2.33
C MET A 336 -13.26 8.96 3.63
N HIS A 337 -12.99 10.18 4.10
CA HIS A 337 -12.13 10.45 5.27
C HIS A 337 -10.72 9.83 5.15
N TYR A 338 -10.04 10.06 4.04
CA TYR A 338 -8.66 9.61 3.81
C TYR A 338 -7.68 10.78 3.88
N ALA A 339 -7.45 11.32 5.09
CA ALA A 339 -6.64 12.52 5.30
C ALA A 339 -5.19 12.35 4.85
N LEU A 340 -4.56 11.20 5.12
CA LEU A 340 -3.18 10.94 4.69
C LEU A 340 -3.06 10.87 3.15
N VAL A 341 -4.02 10.25 2.48
CA VAL A 341 -4.04 10.18 1.01
C VAL A 341 -4.25 11.56 0.41
N ALA A 342 -5.16 12.38 0.99
CA ALA A 342 -5.37 13.77 0.59
C ALA A 342 -4.09 14.60 0.72
N MET A 343 -3.34 14.43 1.81
CA MET A 343 -2.04 15.07 2.03
C MET A 343 -1.04 14.71 0.92
N HIS A 344 -0.89 13.44 0.59
CA HIS A 344 -0.03 13.01 -0.52
C HIS A 344 -0.46 13.65 -1.85
N ILE A 345 -1.76 13.69 -2.15
CA ILE A 345 -2.29 14.31 -3.37
C ILE A 345 -1.98 15.81 -3.40
N ARG A 346 -2.10 16.54 -2.29
CA ARG A 346 -1.73 17.96 -2.19
C ARG A 346 -0.25 18.18 -2.45
N ILE A 347 0.61 17.36 -1.86
CA ILE A 347 2.07 17.40 -2.08
C ILE A 347 2.41 17.16 -3.55
N GLN A 348 1.80 16.15 -4.16
CA GLN A 348 1.99 15.83 -5.58
C GLN A 348 1.46 16.95 -6.50
N THR A 349 0.36 17.58 -6.11
CA THR A 349 -0.22 18.73 -6.83
C THR A 349 0.66 19.95 -6.72
N ALA A 350 1.21 20.24 -5.52
CA ALA A 350 2.19 21.32 -5.32
C ALA A 350 3.43 21.10 -6.20
N ALA A 351 3.98 19.88 -6.20
CA ALA A 351 5.09 19.50 -7.05
C ALA A 351 4.78 19.71 -8.55
N ALA A 352 3.60 19.30 -9.01
CA ALA A 352 3.20 19.46 -10.41
C ALA A 352 3.00 20.93 -10.80
N TYR A 353 2.39 21.75 -9.92
CA TYR A 353 2.24 23.19 -10.16
C TYR A 353 3.60 23.90 -10.25
N GLU A 354 4.54 23.58 -9.34
CA GLU A 354 5.89 24.14 -9.40
C GLU A 354 6.58 23.82 -10.72
N MET A 355 6.50 22.58 -11.17
CA MET A 355 7.08 22.15 -12.44
C MET A 355 6.40 22.77 -13.68
N LEU A 356 5.17 23.27 -13.55
CA LEU A 356 4.45 24.03 -14.56
C LEU A 356 4.70 25.55 -14.46
N GLY A 357 5.53 26.01 -13.52
CA GLY A 357 5.79 27.42 -13.28
C GLY A 357 4.63 28.19 -12.62
N LYS A 358 3.69 27.48 -12.01
CA LYS A 358 2.54 28.02 -11.28
C LYS A 358 2.84 28.12 -9.78
N HIS A 359 3.79 28.97 -9.44
CA HIS A 359 4.39 29.04 -8.13
C HIS A 359 3.38 29.35 -6.99
N ALA A 360 2.46 30.28 -7.22
CA ALA A 360 1.47 30.66 -6.21
C ALA A 360 0.51 29.51 -5.86
N GLU A 361 0.04 28.79 -6.88
CA GLU A 361 -0.80 27.61 -6.70
C GLU A 361 -0.02 26.46 -6.02
N ALA A 362 1.26 26.31 -6.36
CA ALA A 362 2.14 25.34 -5.71
C ALA A 362 2.31 25.64 -4.22
N GLN A 363 2.56 26.92 -3.85
CA GLN A 363 2.66 27.36 -2.46
C GLN A 363 1.37 27.08 -1.68
N ALA A 364 0.20 27.41 -2.26
CA ALA A 364 -1.10 27.19 -1.60
C ALA A 364 -1.35 25.69 -1.27
N GLN A 365 -1.01 24.79 -2.19
CA GLN A 365 -1.15 23.35 -1.95
C GLN A 365 -0.15 22.86 -0.90
N LEU A 366 1.07 23.36 -0.91
CA LEU A 366 2.11 23.00 0.05
C LEU A 366 1.77 23.50 1.46
N ASP A 367 1.23 24.75 1.59
CA ASP A 367 0.80 25.30 2.87
C ASP A 367 -0.28 24.46 3.52
N GLN A 368 -1.29 24.07 2.76
CA GLN A 368 -2.36 23.22 3.29
C GLN A 368 -1.81 21.84 3.70
N ALA A 369 -0.93 21.23 2.90
CA ALA A 369 -0.34 19.94 3.23
C ALA A 369 0.52 20.00 4.50
N LEU A 370 1.31 21.08 4.70
CA LEU A 370 2.09 21.30 5.92
C LEU A 370 1.20 21.50 7.14
N THR A 371 0.11 22.26 7.00
CA THR A 371 -0.89 22.46 8.07
C THR A 371 -1.52 21.14 8.48
N ASP A 372 -1.89 20.29 7.50
CA ASP A 372 -2.49 18.97 7.75
C ASP A 372 -1.49 17.99 8.40
N ALA A 373 -0.17 18.16 8.14
CA ALA A 373 0.88 17.28 8.64
C ALA A 373 1.34 17.62 10.07
N GLU A 374 1.25 18.90 10.45
CA GLU A 374 1.85 19.44 11.68
C GLU A 374 1.36 18.73 12.96
N PRO A 375 0.04 18.48 13.19
CA PRO A 375 -0.42 17.87 14.43
C PRO A 375 0.18 16.51 14.75
N ASP A 376 0.50 15.72 13.72
CA ASP A 376 1.02 14.36 13.85
C ASP A 376 2.51 14.25 13.46
N GLY A 377 3.13 15.37 13.10
CA GLY A 377 4.57 15.46 12.82
C GLY A 377 5.01 14.71 11.55
N PHE A 378 4.19 14.64 10.51
CA PHE A 378 4.54 13.96 9.27
C PHE A 378 5.49 14.78 8.41
N VAL A 379 6.64 14.19 8.05
CA VAL A 379 7.70 14.83 7.25
C VAL A 379 8.08 14.04 5.99
N ILE A 380 7.98 12.71 6.04
CA ILE A 380 8.42 11.83 4.94
C ILE A 380 7.66 12.07 3.62
N PRO A 381 6.34 12.28 3.57
CA PRO A 381 5.64 12.52 2.31
C PRO A 381 6.20 13.70 1.52
N PHE A 382 6.68 14.73 2.21
CA PHE A 382 7.37 15.89 1.61
C PHE A 382 8.79 15.52 1.18
N ALA A 383 9.55 14.82 2.01
CA ALA A 383 10.91 14.40 1.72
C ALA A 383 10.98 13.43 0.52
N GLU A 384 9.98 12.56 0.32
CA GLU A 384 9.85 11.69 -0.87
C GLU A 384 9.77 12.51 -2.17
N ASN A 385 9.16 13.70 -2.12
CA ASN A 385 8.95 14.60 -3.24
C ASN A 385 9.92 15.81 -3.25
N TYR A 386 10.97 15.77 -2.41
CA TYR A 386 11.89 16.87 -2.20
C TYR A 386 12.46 17.48 -3.49
N ARG A 387 12.81 16.66 -4.48
CA ARG A 387 13.38 17.14 -5.77
C ARG A 387 12.47 18.13 -6.49
N TYR A 388 11.15 18.02 -6.33
CA TYR A 388 10.16 18.91 -6.92
C TYR A 388 9.84 20.09 -6.00
N LEU A 389 9.87 19.86 -4.66
CA LEU A 389 9.49 20.84 -3.66
C LEU A 389 10.65 21.75 -3.21
N LYS A 390 11.89 21.43 -3.60
CA LYS A 390 13.08 22.15 -3.16
C LYS A 390 12.99 23.66 -3.33
N PRO A 391 12.51 24.23 -4.47
CA PRO A 391 12.36 25.69 -4.61
C PRO A 391 11.38 26.27 -3.60
N LEU A 392 10.22 25.63 -3.42
CA LEU A 392 9.18 26.06 -2.48
C LEU A 392 9.64 26.02 -1.01
N LEU A 393 10.41 24.99 -0.65
CA LEU A 393 10.93 24.81 0.71
C LEU A 393 12.08 25.80 1.01
N ALA A 394 12.88 26.18 0.00
CA ALA A 394 13.97 27.13 0.17
C ALA A 394 13.51 28.55 0.54
N GLU A 395 12.28 28.91 0.23
CA GLU A 395 11.67 30.22 0.56
C GLU A 395 11.13 30.29 2.01
N ARG A 396 11.13 29.16 2.72
CA ARG A 396 10.56 29.05 4.07
C ARG A 396 11.65 29.14 5.14
N LEU A 397 11.22 29.45 6.37
CA LEU A 397 12.10 29.34 7.55
C LEU A 397 12.55 27.89 7.69
N GLN A 398 13.85 27.66 7.58
CA GLN A 398 14.46 26.32 7.67
C GLN A 398 14.65 25.90 9.13
N THR A 399 13.54 25.82 9.87
CA THR A 399 13.49 25.39 11.27
C THR A 399 12.40 24.33 11.45
N GLY A 400 12.45 23.60 12.55
CA GLY A 400 11.43 22.60 12.89
C GLY A 400 11.18 21.56 11.77
N PRO A 401 9.92 21.27 11.44
CA PRO A 401 9.57 20.28 10.42
C PRO A 401 10.15 20.57 9.04
N VAL A 402 10.23 21.84 8.63
CA VAL A 402 10.79 22.19 7.31
C VAL A 402 12.27 21.85 7.22
N ALA A 403 13.04 22.11 8.26
CA ALA A 403 14.45 21.73 8.29
C ALA A 403 14.63 20.20 8.21
N GLN A 404 13.80 19.44 8.94
CA GLN A 404 13.81 17.98 8.91
C GLN A 404 13.44 17.42 7.53
N ILE A 405 12.43 18.01 6.87
CA ILE A 405 12.04 17.64 5.50
C ILE A 405 13.19 17.85 4.53
N ILE A 406 13.90 18.98 4.63
CA ILE A 406 15.05 19.29 3.76
C ILE A 406 16.18 18.29 4.02
N GLU A 407 16.55 18.05 5.27
CA GLU A 407 17.62 17.11 5.64
C GLU A 407 17.34 15.70 5.12
N LEU A 408 16.15 15.18 5.39
CA LEU A 408 15.71 13.86 4.93
C LEU A 408 15.62 13.79 3.40
N GLY A 409 15.11 14.83 2.76
CA GLY A 409 14.98 14.91 1.31
C GLY A 409 16.34 14.90 0.61
N GLU A 410 17.30 15.68 1.11
CA GLU A 410 18.68 15.69 0.59
C GLU A 410 19.40 14.35 0.82
N ALA A 411 19.22 13.74 2.00
CA ALA A 411 19.77 12.43 2.28
C ALA A 411 19.18 11.37 1.33
N ALA A 412 17.87 11.40 1.10
CA ALA A 412 17.21 10.49 0.16
C ALA A 412 17.70 10.69 -1.29
N GLU A 413 17.86 11.93 -1.76
CA GLU A 413 18.36 12.17 -3.13
C GLU A 413 19.81 11.69 -3.30
N ARG A 414 20.66 11.90 -2.29
CA ARG A 414 22.03 11.33 -2.28
C ARG A 414 22.00 9.81 -2.36
N ARG A 415 21.12 9.16 -1.58
CA ARG A 415 21.00 7.72 -1.54
C ARG A 415 20.43 7.14 -2.85
N LYS A 416 19.42 7.77 -3.43
CA LYS A 416 18.85 7.38 -4.74
C LYS A 416 19.91 7.36 -5.83
N ALA A 417 20.85 8.29 -5.81
CA ALA A 417 21.98 8.30 -6.74
C ALA A 417 22.86 7.04 -6.64
N GLY A 418 22.92 6.39 -5.47
CA GLY A 418 23.62 5.11 -5.26
C GLY A 418 22.89 3.90 -5.86
N PHE A 419 21.54 3.95 -6.00
CA PHE A 419 20.78 2.85 -6.61
C PHE A 419 20.97 2.71 -8.13
N ASP A 420 21.62 3.68 -8.79
CA ASP A 420 21.99 3.60 -10.21
C ASP A 420 23.41 3.05 -10.42
N ARG A 421 24.06 2.62 -9.35
CA ARG A 421 25.40 2.09 -9.41
C ARG A 421 25.42 0.72 -10.08
N PRO A 422 26.17 0.55 -11.19
CA PRO A 422 26.39 -0.76 -11.79
C PRO A 422 27.02 -1.73 -10.78
N GLU A 423 26.66 -3.01 -10.85
CA GLU A 423 27.21 -4.04 -9.95
C GLU A 423 28.73 -4.09 -9.98
N ALA A 424 29.33 -3.90 -11.15
CA ALA A 424 30.79 -3.83 -11.33
C ALA A 424 31.45 -2.71 -10.52
N LEU A 425 30.71 -1.69 -10.09
CA LEU A 425 31.18 -0.57 -9.26
C LEU A 425 30.74 -0.66 -7.81
N SER A 426 30.12 -1.77 -7.38
CA SER A 426 29.59 -1.95 -6.02
C SER A 426 30.65 -1.87 -4.91
N ALA A 427 31.91 -2.22 -5.22
CA ALA A 427 33.06 -2.13 -4.29
C ALA A 427 33.49 -0.70 -3.93
N LEU A 428 33.00 0.31 -4.65
CA LEU A 428 33.34 1.71 -4.40
C LEU A 428 32.53 2.27 -3.22
N THR A 429 33.12 3.17 -2.43
CA THR A 429 32.37 4.00 -1.48
C THR A 429 31.51 5.04 -2.21
N GLU A 430 30.54 5.65 -1.53
CA GLU A 430 29.71 6.74 -2.11
C GLU A 430 30.59 7.86 -2.68
N ARG A 431 31.63 8.24 -1.96
CA ARG A 431 32.54 9.31 -2.37
C ARG A 431 33.36 8.96 -3.60
N GLU A 432 33.81 7.71 -3.69
CA GLU A 432 34.52 7.19 -4.87
C GLU A 432 33.60 7.08 -6.10
N TYR A 433 32.35 6.64 -5.88
CA TYR A 433 31.36 6.56 -6.96
C TYR A 433 30.95 7.95 -7.46
N GLU A 434 30.76 8.94 -6.57
CA GLU A 434 30.53 10.34 -6.94
C GLU A 434 31.66 10.86 -7.81
N LEU A 435 32.91 10.57 -7.46
CA LEU A 435 34.07 10.95 -8.24
C LEU A 435 34.05 10.31 -9.63
N VAL A 436 33.71 9.02 -9.75
CA VAL A 436 33.55 8.34 -11.05
C VAL A 436 32.47 9.00 -11.92
N ARG A 437 31.35 9.41 -11.33
CA ARG A 437 30.29 10.14 -12.02
C ARG A 437 30.76 11.50 -12.56
N LEU A 438 31.56 12.23 -11.77
CA LEU A 438 32.15 13.49 -12.20
C LEU A 438 33.19 13.29 -13.33
N MET A 439 33.97 12.20 -13.26
CA MET A 439 34.86 11.81 -14.35
C MET A 439 34.11 11.50 -15.64
N ALA A 440 32.90 10.93 -15.57
CA ALA A 440 32.04 10.65 -16.71
C ALA A 440 31.49 11.93 -17.36
N GLN A 441 31.32 13.00 -16.60
CA GLN A 441 30.98 14.34 -17.11
C GLN A 441 32.16 15.02 -17.81
N ARG A 442 33.26 14.28 -18.03
CA ARG A 442 34.52 14.76 -18.67
C ARG A 442 35.26 15.84 -17.87
N LEU A 443 34.94 16.03 -16.61
CA LEU A 443 35.68 16.95 -15.74
C LEU A 443 37.11 16.46 -15.52
N ASN A 444 38.06 17.42 -15.47
CA ASN A 444 39.45 17.15 -15.09
C ASN A 444 39.61 17.12 -13.56
N ASN A 445 40.76 16.67 -13.05
CA ASN A 445 40.98 16.50 -11.62
C ASN A 445 40.87 17.82 -10.83
N ARG A 446 41.21 18.95 -11.43
CA ARG A 446 41.08 20.26 -10.80
C ARG A 446 39.60 20.67 -10.67
N GLU A 447 38.82 20.53 -11.72
CA GLU A 447 37.37 20.80 -11.69
C GLU A 447 36.62 19.90 -10.72
N ILE A 448 37.04 18.63 -10.61
CA ILE A 448 36.49 17.69 -9.63
C ILE A 448 36.87 18.10 -8.20
N ALA A 449 38.14 18.52 -8.00
CA ALA A 449 38.64 18.99 -6.71
C ALA A 449 37.83 20.22 -6.23
N GLU A 450 37.60 21.18 -7.10
CA GLU A 450 36.78 22.36 -6.81
C GLU A 450 35.33 21.97 -6.43
N LYS A 451 34.69 21.07 -7.17
CA LYS A 451 33.32 20.59 -6.86
C LYS A 451 33.22 19.79 -5.55
N LEU A 452 34.24 19.03 -5.22
CA LEU A 452 34.24 18.17 -4.04
C LEU A 452 34.87 18.80 -2.81
N TYR A 453 35.34 20.06 -2.93
CA TYR A 453 36.06 20.80 -1.87
C TYR A 453 37.29 20.03 -1.37
N LEU A 454 38.06 19.45 -2.29
CA LEU A 454 39.27 18.68 -2.04
C LEU A 454 40.48 19.28 -2.77
N SER A 455 41.71 18.83 -2.39
CA SER A 455 42.89 19.13 -3.18
C SER A 455 42.97 18.24 -4.42
N GLU A 456 43.63 18.75 -5.48
CA GLU A 456 43.89 17.94 -6.70
C GLU A 456 44.71 16.67 -6.38
N GLY A 457 45.60 16.76 -5.43
CA GLY A 457 46.39 15.62 -4.92
C GLY A 457 45.49 14.54 -4.30
N SER A 458 44.51 14.93 -3.50
CA SER A 458 43.50 14.01 -2.95
C SER A 458 42.69 13.32 -4.02
N ILE A 459 42.27 14.05 -5.05
CA ILE A 459 41.53 13.46 -6.20
C ILE A 459 42.39 12.41 -6.90
N ARG A 460 43.68 12.68 -7.16
CA ARG A 460 44.58 11.69 -7.75
C ARG A 460 44.70 10.42 -6.90
N GLN A 461 44.78 10.60 -5.58
CA GLN A 461 44.83 9.48 -4.64
C GLN A 461 43.54 8.64 -4.71
N TYR A 462 42.38 9.27 -4.66
CA TYR A 462 41.09 8.58 -4.81
C TYR A 462 40.99 7.84 -6.15
N VAL A 463 41.36 8.45 -7.28
CA VAL A 463 41.36 7.81 -8.59
C VAL A 463 42.23 6.55 -8.60
N ASN A 464 43.39 6.58 -7.99
CA ASN A 464 44.30 5.42 -7.87
C ASN A 464 43.67 4.33 -6.99
N GLN A 465 43.05 4.68 -5.86
CA GLN A 465 42.35 3.74 -4.99
C GLN A 465 41.16 3.06 -5.74
N ILE A 466 40.41 3.82 -6.53
CA ILE A 466 39.32 3.30 -7.35
C ILE A 466 39.84 2.24 -8.35
N TYR A 467 40.92 2.53 -9.08
CA TYR A 467 41.51 1.58 -9.99
C TYR A 467 42.00 0.30 -9.29
N THR A 468 42.58 0.44 -8.11
CA THR A 468 43.03 -0.71 -7.31
C THR A 468 41.84 -1.54 -6.83
N LYS A 469 40.79 -0.93 -6.29
CA LYS A 469 39.57 -1.63 -5.83
C LYS A 469 38.87 -2.39 -6.93
N LEU A 470 38.83 -1.81 -8.12
CA LEU A 470 38.17 -2.41 -9.30
C LEU A 470 39.10 -3.31 -10.12
N GLN A 471 40.35 -3.50 -9.66
CA GLN A 471 41.39 -4.29 -10.34
C GLN A 471 41.62 -3.85 -11.80
N ILE A 472 41.52 -2.54 -12.05
CA ILE A 472 41.74 -1.94 -13.38
C ILE A 472 43.23 -1.68 -13.58
N GLU A 473 43.87 -2.40 -14.52
CA GLU A 473 45.27 -2.27 -14.88
C GLU A 473 45.46 -1.65 -16.27
N GLY A 474 46.66 -1.14 -16.57
CA GLY A 474 47.03 -0.59 -17.86
C GLY A 474 47.45 0.87 -17.84
N GLU A 475 47.60 1.46 -19.03
CA GLU A 475 47.94 2.86 -19.21
C GLU A 475 46.81 3.83 -18.72
N PRO A 476 47.14 5.04 -18.25
CA PRO A 476 46.15 5.96 -17.65
C PRO A 476 44.91 6.22 -18.50
N ARG A 477 45.06 6.35 -19.84
CA ARG A 477 43.94 6.56 -20.76
C ARG A 477 43.05 5.30 -20.87
N ALA A 478 43.65 4.12 -20.91
CA ALA A 478 42.95 2.87 -20.99
C ALA A 478 42.17 2.59 -19.69
N LYS A 479 42.80 2.82 -18.53
CA LYS A 479 42.15 2.71 -17.20
C LYS A 479 40.92 3.61 -17.11
N ARG A 480 41.04 4.88 -17.53
CA ARG A 480 39.92 5.83 -17.52
C ARG A 480 38.78 5.38 -18.43
N LYS A 481 39.11 4.89 -19.64
CA LYS A 481 38.10 4.38 -20.58
C LYS A 481 37.37 3.19 -19.99
N LEU A 482 38.10 2.17 -19.49
CA LEU A 482 37.48 0.98 -18.89
C LEU A 482 36.59 1.32 -17.71
N LEU A 483 37.01 2.25 -16.82
CA LEU A 483 36.19 2.74 -15.72
C LEU A 483 34.86 3.38 -16.20
N LEU A 484 34.91 4.16 -17.27
CA LEU A 484 33.72 4.79 -17.85
C LEU A 484 32.84 3.79 -18.58
N ASP A 485 33.41 2.77 -19.21
CA ASP A 485 32.67 1.67 -19.83
C ASP A 485 31.93 0.87 -18.76
N LEU A 486 32.54 0.58 -17.59
CA LEU A 486 31.87 -0.05 -16.43
C LEU A 486 30.72 0.81 -15.85
N LEU A 487 30.81 2.13 -15.96
CA LEU A 487 29.71 3.01 -15.55
C LEU A 487 28.56 3.03 -16.57
N ALA A 488 28.88 2.82 -17.86
CA ALA A 488 27.91 2.82 -18.95
C ALA A 488 27.17 1.47 -19.09
N ASP A 489 27.73 0.36 -18.60
CA ASP A 489 27.12 -0.96 -18.58
C ASP A 489 25.94 -0.95 -17.61
N LYS A 490 24.75 -0.64 -18.13
CA LYS A 490 23.46 -0.81 -17.47
C LYS A 490 22.99 -2.22 -17.76
N ASN A 491 23.24 -3.17 -16.84
CA ASN A 491 22.52 -4.46 -16.81
C ASN A 491 21.07 -4.29 -16.36
#